data_9339c80bdc645a783b125dfa74eee41b
#
_entry.id   9339c80bdc645a783b125dfa74eee41b
#
_cell.length_a   1.000
_cell.length_b   1.000
_cell.length_c   1.000
_cell.angle_alpha   90.00
_cell.angle_beta   90.00
_cell.angle_gamma   90.00
#
_symmetry.space_group_name_H-M   'P 1'
#
loop_
_entity.id
_entity.type
_entity.pdbx_description
1 polymer ?
#
loop_
_entity_poly.entity_id
_entity_poly.type
_entity_poly.pdbx_seq_one_letter_code
_entity_poly.pdbx_strand_id
1 'polypeptide(L)'
;MVVEEEAASDPPVEAETSSDQEAEVEELVEAEEVEAIDEALEASLEKSPRMWPDVDTERVVRHTREIEKIKAHFQEEVDFFDTTMVSEYAEEIFEYMENLEEDIMPNPDYMDGQNEINWSMRQTLVDWLLQVHLRWHMLPETLWIAINIVDRFLTRRVVSLVKLQLVGVTAMFIAAKYEEILAPSVDEFVFMTENGFKREEILKGERIVLQTLDFKISQYCSPYSWMRRISKADDYDLHTRTLGKFLAEVTLLDHRFLRCKPSLIAAVSMYSARKMLGGKWNDAFVYHSGFVAEHLEQGHQWICEKLLEESFKEQHVCQKYAHKKFLKASIYAIDWARTHQTGPSDDTKLRK
;
A
#
# COMPACT_ATOMS: atom_id res chain seq x y z
N MET A 1 -76.62 46.92 14.08
CA MET A 1 -75.17 47.09 13.98
C MET A 1 -74.64 45.71 13.95
N VAL A 2 -74.49 45.19 12.74
CA VAL A 2 -74.11 43.80 12.46
C VAL A 2 -72.58 43.79 12.26
N VAL A 3 -71.86 43.00 13.01
CA VAL A 3 -70.41 42.78 12.80
C VAL A 3 -70.27 41.51 11.96
N GLU A 4 -69.76 41.68 10.74
CA GLU A 4 -69.37 40.57 9.86
C GLU A 4 -68.03 39.99 10.37
N GLU A 5 -68.00 38.67 10.61
CA GLU A 5 -66.76 37.87 10.78
C GLU A 5 -66.21 37.55 9.41
N GLU A 6 -65.02 38.05 9.13
CA GLU A 6 -64.20 37.58 8.02
C GLU A 6 -63.56 36.24 8.36
N ALA A 7 -63.85 35.20 7.59
CA ALA A 7 -63.19 33.92 7.63
C ALA A 7 -61.86 34.02 6.91
N ALA A 8 -60.81 33.83 7.63
CA ALA A 8 -59.44 33.64 7.09
C ALA A 8 -59.31 32.24 6.43
N SER A 9 -59.02 32.23 5.13
CA SER A 9 -58.70 31.03 4.38
C SER A 9 -57.22 30.67 4.61
N ASP A 10 -56.97 29.44 5.07
CA ASP A 10 -55.64 28.85 5.11
C ASP A 10 -55.03 28.69 3.71
N PRO A 11 -53.73 28.91 3.55
CA PRO A 11 -53.05 28.65 2.28
C PRO A 11 -52.88 27.13 2.04
N PRO A 12 -52.83 26.68 0.80
CA PRO A 12 -52.69 25.27 0.47
C PRO A 12 -51.32 24.75 0.91
N VAL A 13 -51.33 23.61 1.58
CA VAL A 13 -50.15 22.82 1.86
C VAL A 13 -49.58 22.28 0.55
N GLU A 14 -48.48 22.83 0.09
CA GLU A 14 -47.75 22.32 -1.07
C GLU A 14 -47.10 20.99 -0.72
N ALA A 15 -47.21 20.04 -1.64
CA ALA A 15 -46.70 18.70 -1.54
C ALA A 15 -45.17 18.68 -1.70
N GLU A 16 -44.43 18.65 -0.60
CA GLU A 16 -42.98 18.38 -0.55
C GLU A 16 -42.65 16.90 -0.32
N THR A 17 -43.52 15.97 -0.77
CA THR A 17 -43.36 14.55 -0.39
C THR A 17 -42.90 13.61 -1.52
N SER A 18 -42.61 14.10 -2.72
CA SER A 18 -42.19 13.19 -3.81
C SER A 18 -40.68 13.10 -4.04
N SER A 19 -39.92 14.16 -3.80
CA SER A 19 -38.46 14.15 -4.04
C SER A 19 -37.65 13.39 -2.95
N ASP A 20 -38.10 13.45 -1.68
CA ASP A 20 -37.43 12.79 -0.59
C ASP A 20 -37.68 11.27 -0.61
N GLN A 21 -38.88 10.84 -1.05
CA GLN A 21 -39.20 9.42 -1.23
C GLN A 21 -38.49 8.80 -2.45
N GLU A 22 -38.31 9.53 -3.52
CA GLU A 22 -37.53 9.09 -4.69
C GLU A 22 -36.05 8.98 -4.34
N ALA A 23 -35.50 9.92 -3.56
CA ALA A 23 -34.12 9.86 -3.09
C ALA A 23 -33.88 8.71 -2.08
N GLU A 24 -34.82 8.42 -1.17
CA GLU A 24 -34.74 7.27 -0.27
C GLU A 24 -34.88 5.93 -1.03
N VAL A 25 -35.67 5.84 -2.08
CA VAL A 25 -35.78 4.61 -2.91
C VAL A 25 -34.55 4.42 -3.77
N GLU A 26 -33.95 5.47 -4.35
CA GLU A 26 -32.66 5.37 -5.05
C GLU A 26 -31.54 4.95 -4.09
N GLU A 27 -31.48 5.48 -2.86
CA GLU A 27 -30.49 5.12 -1.85
C GLU A 27 -30.65 3.66 -1.37
N LEU A 28 -31.89 3.15 -1.30
CA LEU A 28 -32.19 1.76 -0.95
C LEU A 28 -31.86 0.79 -2.10
N VAL A 29 -32.13 1.14 -3.35
CA VAL A 29 -31.80 0.32 -4.53
C VAL A 29 -30.26 0.27 -4.72
N GLU A 30 -29.56 1.40 -4.55
CA GLU A 30 -28.09 1.39 -4.54
C GLU A 30 -27.52 0.55 -3.40
N ALA A 31 -28.17 0.50 -2.24
CA ALA A 31 -27.75 -0.31 -1.10
C ALA A 31 -27.97 -1.84 -1.34
N GLU A 32 -29.09 -2.24 -1.91
CA GLU A 32 -29.37 -3.65 -2.24
C GLU A 32 -28.50 -4.18 -3.39
N GLU A 33 -28.21 -3.37 -4.42
CA GLU A 33 -27.26 -3.73 -5.48
C GLU A 33 -25.84 -3.88 -4.94
N VAL A 34 -25.46 -3.04 -3.98
CA VAL A 34 -24.15 -3.09 -3.31
C VAL A 34 -24.02 -4.32 -2.44
N GLU A 35 -25.05 -4.72 -1.67
CA GLU A 35 -25.03 -5.95 -0.87
C GLU A 35 -24.89 -7.22 -1.73
N ALA A 36 -25.62 -7.30 -2.85
CA ALA A 36 -25.53 -8.45 -3.75
C ALA A 36 -24.16 -8.57 -4.44
N ILE A 37 -23.51 -7.44 -4.72
CA ILE A 37 -22.14 -7.40 -5.28
C ILE A 37 -21.12 -7.78 -4.20
N ASP A 38 -21.31 -7.35 -2.95
CA ASP A 38 -20.45 -7.70 -1.83
C ASP A 38 -20.47 -9.20 -1.52
N GLU A 39 -21.64 -9.87 -1.54
CA GLU A 39 -21.74 -11.32 -1.38
C GLU A 39 -21.05 -12.11 -2.50
N ALA A 40 -21.16 -11.67 -3.76
CA ALA A 40 -20.48 -12.29 -4.89
C ALA A 40 -18.95 -12.10 -4.81
N LEU A 41 -18.49 -10.95 -4.30
CA LEU A 41 -17.08 -10.64 -4.08
C LEU A 41 -16.52 -11.49 -2.93
N GLU A 42 -17.22 -11.62 -1.80
CA GLU A 42 -16.81 -12.46 -0.68
C GLU A 42 -16.68 -13.94 -1.09
N ALA A 43 -17.61 -14.46 -1.91
CA ALA A 43 -17.52 -15.83 -2.43
C ALA A 43 -16.32 -16.05 -3.37
N SER A 44 -15.82 -14.99 -4.03
CA SER A 44 -14.60 -15.04 -4.86
C SER A 44 -13.32 -14.96 -4.01
N LEU A 45 -13.39 -14.35 -2.82
CA LEU A 45 -12.28 -14.14 -1.90
C LEU A 45 -11.79 -15.42 -1.20
N GLU A 46 -12.67 -16.43 -1.05
CA GLU A 46 -12.31 -17.70 -0.39
C GLU A 46 -11.35 -18.60 -1.18
N LYS A 47 -11.03 -18.25 -2.44
CA LYS A 47 -10.32 -19.14 -3.38
C LYS A 47 -8.87 -18.80 -3.69
N SER A 48 -8.33 -17.67 -3.24
CA SER A 48 -6.97 -17.28 -3.61
C SER A 48 -5.93 -17.55 -2.53
N PRO A 49 -4.81 -18.21 -2.85
CA PRO A 49 -3.68 -18.29 -1.92
C PRO A 49 -3.12 -16.88 -1.68
N ARG A 50 -3.27 -16.38 -0.46
CA ARG A 50 -2.88 -15.02 -0.06
C ARG A 50 -1.38 -14.81 0.07
N MET A 51 -0.60 -15.90 0.03
CA MET A 51 0.83 -15.83 0.32
C MET A 51 1.68 -15.93 -0.94
N TRP A 52 2.72 -15.15 -0.97
CA TRP A 52 3.82 -15.28 -1.88
C TRP A 52 5.11 -15.57 -1.07
N PRO A 53 6.02 -16.36 -1.64
CA PRO A 53 5.88 -17.16 -2.86
C PRO A 53 5.14 -18.49 -2.60
N ASP A 54 4.63 -19.09 -3.68
CA ASP A 54 4.15 -20.49 -3.69
C ASP A 54 5.37 -21.39 -3.38
N VAL A 55 5.69 -21.51 -2.10
CA VAL A 55 6.86 -22.26 -1.67
C VAL A 55 6.39 -23.66 -1.29
N ASP A 56 6.98 -24.63 -1.96
CA ASP A 56 6.89 -26.04 -1.60
C ASP A 56 7.09 -26.23 -0.09
N THR A 57 6.27 -27.05 0.54
CA THR A 57 6.29 -27.33 1.99
C THR A 57 7.68 -27.74 2.47
N GLU A 58 8.45 -28.50 1.67
CA GLU A 58 9.82 -28.91 1.99
C GLU A 58 10.77 -27.69 2.08
N ARG A 59 10.61 -26.73 1.17
CA ARG A 59 11.40 -25.48 1.18
C ARG A 59 11.06 -24.62 2.38
N VAL A 60 9.78 -24.49 2.73
CA VAL A 60 9.35 -23.78 3.94
C VAL A 60 10.01 -24.37 5.18
N VAL A 61 9.91 -25.69 5.37
CA VAL A 61 10.53 -26.37 6.52
C VAL A 61 12.05 -26.18 6.56
N ARG A 62 12.72 -26.26 5.40
CA ARG A 62 14.17 -26.03 5.30
C ARG A 62 14.54 -24.61 5.71
N HIS A 63 13.85 -23.61 5.18
CA HIS A 63 14.10 -22.20 5.48
C HIS A 63 13.82 -21.86 6.94
N THR A 64 12.73 -22.35 7.50
CA THR A 64 12.42 -22.19 8.93
C THR A 64 13.54 -22.72 9.81
N ARG A 65 14.01 -23.94 9.53
CA ARG A 65 15.15 -24.52 10.29
C ARG A 65 16.44 -23.74 10.15
N GLU A 66 16.71 -23.16 8.98
CA GLU A 66 17.88 -22.32 8.75
C GLU A 66 17.78 -21.03 9.56
N ILE A 67 16.64 -20.36 9.51
CA ILE A 67 16.38 -19.14 10.28
C ILE A 67 16.48 -19.42 11.78
N GLU A 68 15.88 -20.51 12.27
CA GLU A 68 15.96 -20.89 13.69
C GLU A 68 17.40 -21.13 14.15
N LYS A 69 18.23 -21.80 13.32
CA LYS A 69 19.65 -22.00 13.61
C LYS A 69 20.40 -20.67 13.71
N ILE A 70 20.15 -19.76 12.77
CA ILE A 70 20.76 -18.42 12.79
C ILE A 70 20.33 -17.66 14.03
N LYS A 71 19.02 -17.62 14.33
CA LYS A 71 18.48 -16.95 15.53
C LYS A 71 19.09 -17.51 16.83
N ALA A 72 19.31 -18.81 16.91
CA ALA A 72 19.91 -19.47 18.09
C ALA A 72 21.39 -19.14 18.31
N HIS A 73 22.13 -18.80 17.26
CA HIS A 73 23.59 -18.58 17.33
C HIS A 73 23.98 -17.10 17.19
N PHE A 74 23.07 -16.28 16.65
CA PHE A 74 23.34 -14.86 16.45
C PHE A 74 23.25 -14.11 17.78
N GLN A 75 24.33 -13.41 18.14
CA GLN A 75 24.36 -12.53 19.30
C GLN A 75 24.24 -11.09 18.82
N GLU A 76 23.10 -10.48 19.10
CA GLU A 76 22.90 -9.07 18.81
C GLU A 76 23.64 -8.21 19.84
N GLU A 77 24.47 -7.28 19.38
CA GLU A 77 25.02 -6.22 20.22
C GLU A 77 23.92 -5.19 20.50
N VAL A 78 23.43 -5.18 21.73
CA VAL A 78 22.40 -4.23 22.16
C VAL A 78 23.07 -3.04 22.84
N ASP A 79 22.91 -1.85 22.28
CA ASP A 79 23.26 -0.60 22.96
C ASP A 79 22.15 -0.21 23.94
N PHE A 80 22.34 -0.53 25.20
CA PHE A 80 21.40 -0.18 26.28
C PHE A 80 21.30 1.32 26.54
N PHE A 81 22.21 2.13 26.04
CA PHE A 81 22.18 3.58 26.18
C PHE A 81 21.39 4.29 25.06
N ASP A 82 21.14 3.61 23.94
CA ASP A 82 20.28 4.14 22.89
C ASP A 82 18.80 3.86 23.19
N THR A 83 18.18 4.82 23.86
CA THR A 83 16.74 4.74 24.19
C THR A 83 15.82 4.67 22.97
N THR A 84 16.32 5.04 21.76
CA THR A 84 15.53 4.97 20.52
C THR A 84 15.39 3.54 20.00
N MET A 85 16.22 2.62 20.47
CA MET A 85 16.18 1.21 20.10
C MET A 85 15.02 0.46 20.75
N VAL A 86 14.53 0.94 21.90
CA VAL A 86 13.46 0.28 22.69
C VAL A 86 13.73 -1.22 22.84
N SER A 87 15.00 -1.57 23.11
CA SER A 87 15.51 -2.95 23.03
C SER A 87 14.77 -3.93 23.94
N GLU A 88 14.28 -3.48 25.11
CA GLU A 88 13.51 -4.30 26.04
C GLU A 88 12.22 -4.87 25.45
N TYR A 89 11.58 -4.14 24.54
CA TYR A 89 10.28 -4.51 23.95
C TYR A 89 10.37 -4.81 22.45
N ALA A 90 11.57 -4.75 21.87
CA ALA A 90 11.71 -4.82 20.40
C ALA A 90 11.18 -6.14 19.83
N GLU A 91 11.43 -7.27 20.48
CA GLU A 91 10.93 -8.56 20.02
C GLU A 91 9.41 -8.64 20.09
N GLU A 92 8.81 -8.27 21.23
CA GLU A 92 7.36 -8.27 21.43
C GLU A 92 6.65 -7.32 20.44
N ILE A 93 7.25 -6.15 20.17
CA ILE A 93 6.71 -5.18 19.19
C ILE A 93 6.69 -5.79 17.79
N PHE A 94 7.78 -6.43 17.36
CA PHE A 94 7.83 -7.01 16.02
C PHE A 94 6.98 -8.26 15.88
N GLU A 95 6.86 -9.09 16.91
CA GLU A 95 5.91 -10.20 16.95
C GLU A 95 4.46 -9.71 16.83
N TYR A 96 4.11 -8.65 17.57
CA TYR A 96 2.80 -8.01 17.46
C TYR A 96 2.54 -7.46 16.06
N MET A 97 3.52 -6.78 15.46
CA MET A 97 3.43 -6.27 14.09
C MET A 97 3.26 -7.39 13.06
N GLU A 98 3.98 -8.51 13.23
CA GLU A 98 3.89 -9.69 12.35
C GLU A 98 2.49 -10.32 12.40
N ASN A 99 1.89 -10.41 13.58
CA ASN A 99 0.53 -10.91 13.77
C ASN A 99 -0.52 -10.00 13.12
N LEU A 100 -0.30 -8.68 13.10
CA LEU A 100 -1.21 -7.72 12.46
C LEU A 100 -1.15 -7.74 10.93
N GLU A 101 -0.03 -8.15 10.33
CA GLU A 101 0.16 -8.06 8.88
C GLU A 101 -0.88 -8.85 8.08
N GLU A 102 -1.34 -10.01 8.60
CA GLU A 102 -2.31 -10.86 7.91
C GLU A 102 -3.70 -10.23 7.84
N ASP A 103 -4.12 -9.58 8.92
CA ASP A 103 -5.46 -8.98 9.03
C ASP A 103 -5.68 -7.78 8.11
N ILE A 104 -4.59 -7.16 7.66
CA ILE A 104 -4.62 -5.91 6.89
C ILE A 104 -4.22 -6.07 5.43
N MET A 105 -3.98 -7.29 4.97
CA MET A 105 -3.69 -7.55 3.56
C MET A 105 -4.95 -7.36 2.71
N PRO A 106 -4.84 -6.67 1.56
CA PRO A 106 -5.90 -6.70 0.56
C PRO A 106 -5.96 -8.08 -0.12
N ASN A 107 -7.09 -8.40 -0.78
CA ASN A 107 -7.09 -9.52 -1.70
C ASN A 107 -6.20 -9.19 -2.91
N PRO A 108 -5.16 -9.98 -3.22
CA PRO A 108 -4.27 -9.69 -4.33
C PRO A 108 -4.93 -9.77 -5.71
N ASP A 109 -6.06 -10.45 -5.81
CA ASP A 109 -6.80 -10.69 -7.06
C ASP A 109 -8.11 -9.87 -7.12
N TYR A 110 -8.26 -8.84 -6.28
CA TYR A 110 -9.49 -8.03 -6.21
C TYR A 110 -9.91 -7.40 -7.55
N MET A 111 -8.96 -7.22 -8.46
CA MET A 111 -9.25 -6.62 -9.77
C MET A 111 -10.15 -7.50 -10.64
N ASP A 112 -10.18 -8.81 -10.39
CA ASP A 112 -11.05 -9.75 -11.12
C ASP A 112 -12.54 -9.50 -10.82
N GLY A 113 -12.84 -8.89 -9.66
CA GLY A 113 -14.18 -8.45 -9.28
C GLY A 113 -14.55 -7.04 -9.75
N GLN A 114 -13.61 -6.29 -10.34
CA GLN A 114 -13.85 -4.92 -10.79
C GLN A 114 -14.27 -4.89 -12.26
N ASN A 115 -15.29 -4.07 -12.60
CA ASN A 115 -15.87 -4.06 -13.95
C ASN A 115 -15.28 -2.98 -14.86
N GLU A 116 -14.93 -1.81 -14.30
CA GLU A 116 -14.53 -0.62 -15.07
C GLU A 116 -13.06 -0.25 -14.90
N ILE A 117 -12.37 -0.81 -13.91
CA ILE A 117 -10.98 -0.49 -13.60
C ILE A 117 -10.07 -1.68 -13.84
N ASN A 118 -8.77 -1.42 -14.02
CA ASN A 118 -7.74 -2.42 -14.22
C ASN A 118 -6.42 -2.04 -13.52
N TRP A 119 -5.45 -2.94 -13.53
CA TRP A 119 -4.15 -2.74 -12.88
C TRP A 119 -3.38 -1.50 -13.37
N SER A 120 -3.49 -1.16 -14.66
CA SER A 120 -2.85 0.04 -15.22
C SER A 120 -3.46 1.32 -14.62
N MET A 121 -4.78 1.36 -14.43
CA MET A 121 -5.47 2.50 -13.81
C MET A 121 -5.10 2.62 -12.33
N ARG A 122 -5.00 1.48 -11.59
CA ARG A 122 -4.46 1.49 -10.24
C ARG A 122 -3.03 2.04 -10.19
N GLN A 123 -2.16 1.61 -11.08
CA GLN A 123 -0.79 2.12 -11.16
C GLN A 123 -0.76 3.64 -11.39
N THR A 124 -1.60 4.15 -12.28
CA THR A 124 -1.74 5.60 -12.54
C THR A 124 -2.22 6.33 -11.28
N LEU A 125 -3.21 5.78 -10.58
CA LEU A 125 -3.67 6.35 -9.31
C LEU A 125 -2.56 6.40 -8.26
N VAL A 126 -1.82 5.31 -8.08
CA VAL A 126 -0.72 5.23 -7.12
C VAL A 126 0.39 6.22 -7.45
N ASP A 127 0.76 6.34 -8.72
CA ASP A 127 1.77 7.30 -9.17
C ASP A 127 1.32 8.76 -8.93
N TRP A 128 0.03 9.06 -9.15
CA TRP A 128 -0.55 10.36 -8.78
C TRP A 128 -0.55 10.60 -7.27
N LEU A 129 -0.86 9.61 -6.45
CA LEU A 129 -0.79 9.72 -4.98
C LEU A 129 0.65 9.97 -4.50
N LEU A 130 1.65 9.34 -5.13
CA LEU A 130 3.06 9.61 -4.89
C LEU A 130 3.41 11.08 -5.17
N GLN A 131 2.89 11.66 -6.26
CA GLN A 131 3.08 13.07 -6.59
C GLN A 131 2.45 13.99 -5.54
N VAL A 132 1.20 13.72 -5.14
CA VAL A 132 0.47 14.47 -4.10
C VAL A 132 1.25 14.42 -2.79
N HIS A 133 1.61 13.22 -2.33
CA HIS A 133 2.40 12.99 -1.13
C HIS A 133 3.71 13.80 -1.12
N LEU A 134 4.45 13.78 -2.22
CA LEU A 134 5.71 14.51 -2.34
C LEU A 134 5.50 16.04 -2.30
N ARG A 135 4.48 16.52 -3.00
CA ARG A 135 4.17 17.96 -3.10
C ARG A 135 3.76 18.57 -1.76
N TRP A 136 3.06 17.81 -0.94
CA TRP A 136 2.55 18.27 0.37
C TRP A 136 3.46 17.87 1.53
N HIS A 137 4.63 17.29 1.25
CA HIS A 137 5.64 16.92 2.24
C HIS A 137 5.11 16.04 3.38
N MET A 138 4.19 15.13 3.06
CA MET A 138 3.61 14.19 4.02
C MET A 138 4.64 13.14 4.46
N LEU A 139 4.41 12.55 5.62
CA LEU A 139 5.24 11.46 6.15
C LEU A 139 5.19 10.24 5.21
N PRO A 140 6.29 9.50 5.09
CA PRO A 140 6.31 8.29 4.27
C PRO A 140 5.22 7.28 4.65
N GLU A 141 4.93 7.15 5.94
CA GLU A 141 3.91 6.29 6.52
C GLU A 141 2.52 6.63 5.98
N THR A 142 2.20 7.92 5.85
CA THR A 142 0.91 8.41 5.30
C THR A 142 0.64 7.84 3.90
N LEU A 143 1.67 7.79 3.04
CA LEU A 143 1.53 7.22 1.70
C LEU A 143 1.18 5.73 1.75
N TRP A 144 1.91 4.96 2.58
CA TRP A 144 1.71 3.52 2.69
C TRP A 144 0.33 3.19 3.25
N ILE A 145 -0.11 3.92 4.28
CA ILE A 145 -1.46 3.78 4.86
C ILE A 145 -2.51 4.10 3.79
N ALA A 146 -2.34 5.19 3.04
CA ALA A 146 -3.30 5.58 2.01
C ALA A 146 -3.47 4.51 0.92
N ILE A 147 -2.37 3.94 0.43
CA ILE A 147 -2.42 2.90 -0.60
C ILE A 147 -3.02 1.60 -0.05
N ASN A 148 -2.70 1.22 1.19
CA ASN A 148 -3.33 0.08 1.86
C ASN A 148 -4.85 0.28 1.99
N ILE A 149 -5.31 1.48 2.36
CA ILE A 149 -6.74 1.82 2.40
C ILE A 149 -7.37 1.66 1.02
N VAL A 150 -6.75 2.18 -0.05
CA VAL A 150 -7.25 2.04 -1.43
C VAL A 150 -7.42 0.56 -1.78
N ASP A 151 -6.38 -0.24 -1.64
CA ASP A 151 -6.40 -1.65 -2.05
C ASP A 151 -7.40 -2.49 -1.24
N ARG A 152 -7.52 -2.24 0.06
CA ARG A 152 -8.50 -2.90 0.93
C ARG A 152 -9.93 -2.45 0.63
N PHE A 153 -10.15 -1.19 0.28
CA PHE A 153 -11.45 -0.70 -0.15
C PHE A 153 -11.87 -1.31 -1.49
N LEU A 154 -10.96 -1.34 -2.48
CA LEU A 154 -11.21 -1.98 -3.78
C LEU A 154 -11.39 -3.50 -3.69
N THR A 155 -10.88 -4.12 -2.63
CA THR A 155 -11.16 -5.53 -2.29
C THR A 155 -12.62 -5.75 -1.91
N ARG A 156 -13.27 -4.77 -1.27
CA ARG A 156 -14.62 -4.89 -0.70
C ARG A 156 -15.70 -4.17 -1.51
N ARG A 157 -15.32 -3.31 -2.46
CA ARG A 157 -16.27 -2.49 -3.23
C ARG A 157 -15.89 -2.42 -4.71
N VAL A 158 -16.88 -2.59 -5.55
CA VAL A 158 -16.75 -2.30 -7.00
C VAL A 158 -16.80 -0.78 -7.20
N VAL A 159 -15.85 -0.24 -7.96
CA VAL A 159 -15.68 1.19 -8.15
C VAL A 159 -15.66 1.54 -9.63
N SER A 160 -16.44 2.53 -10.03
CA SER A 160 -16.39 3.07 -11.40
C SER A 160 -15.11 3.87 -11.64
N LEU A 161 -14.67 3.92 -12.88
CA LEU A 161 -13.47 4.67 -13.27
C LEU A 161 -13.52 6.14 -12.81
N VAL A 162 -14.70 6.79 -12.92
CA VAL A 162 -14.90 8.19 -12.52
C VAL A 162 -14.68 8.40 -11.01
N LYS A 163 -14.96 7.39 -10.18
CA LYS A 163 -14.81 7.46 -8.72
C LYS A 163 -13.45 7.00 -8.21
N LEU A 164 -12.62 6.39 -9.04
CA LEU A 164 -11.34 5.85 -8.63
C LEU A 164 -10.42 6.92 -8.00
N GLN A 165 -10.34 8.10 -8.60
CA GLN A 165 -9.55 9.21 -8.05
C GLN A 165 -10.13 9.72 -6.72
N LEU A 166 -11.47 9.74 -6.58
CA LEU A 166 -12.12 10.10 -5.32
C LEU A 166 -11.74 9.12 -4.19
N VAL A 167 -11.70 7.82 -4.49
CA VAL A 167 -11.22 6.80 -3.52
C VAL A 167 -9.79 7.11 -3.10
N GLY A 168 -8.90 7.38 -4.04
CA GLY A 168 -7.49 7.71 -3.74
C GLY A 168 -7.32 8.95 -2.88
N VAL A 169 -7.97 10.07 -3.23
CA VAL A 169 -7.85 11.30 -2.44
C VAL A 169 -8.48 11.15 -1.05
N THR A 170 -9.60 10.43 -0.95
CA THR A 170 -10.25 10.13 0.33
C THR A 170 -9.35 9.26 1.22
N ALA A 171 -8.73 8.24 0.65
CA ALA A 171 -7.79 7.38 1.37
C ALA A 171 -6.59 8.18 1.89
N MET A 172 -6.03 9.09 1.08
CA MET A 172 -4.94 9.97 1.49
C MET A 172 -5.39 10.94 2.59
N PHE A 173 -6.61 11.47 2.52
CA PHE A 173 -7.19 12.32 3.56
C PHE A 173 -7.34 11.60 4.89
N ILE A 174 -7.84 10.35 4.87
CA ILE A 174 -7.96 9.50 6.08
C ILE A 174 -6.56 9.21 6.65
N ALA A 175 -5.62 8.79 5.80
CA ALA A 175 -4.26 8.47 6.21
C ALA A 175 -3.55 9.70 6.81
N ALA A 176 -3.69 10.87 6.20
CA ALA A 176 -3.10 12.10 6.72
C ALA A 176 -3.68 12.50 8.08
N LYS A 177 -4.99 12.38 8.28
CA LYS A 177 -5.60 12.64 9.60
C LYS A 177 -5.15 11.66 10.67
N TYR A 178 -4.80 10.44 10.29
CA TYR A 178 -4.31 9.42 11.22
C TYR A 178 -2.84 9.65 11.58
N GLU A 179 -1.98 9.92 10.59
CA GLU A 179 -0.51 9.86 10.77
C GLU A 179 0.14 11.23 10.95
N GLU A 180 -0.38 12.30 10.31
CA GLU A 180 0.27 13.59 10.32
C GLU A 180 -0.01 14.36 11.61
N ILE A 181 1.01 15.05 12.13
CA ILE A 181 0.84 15.97 13.28
C ILE A 181 -0.09 17.12 12.91
N LEU A 182 0.08 17.67 11.71
CA LEU A 182 -0.74 18.72 11.13
C LEU A 182 -1.28 18.24 9.79
N ALA A 183 -2.42 17.53 9.83
CA ALA A 183 -3.07 17.06 8.61
C ALA A 183 -3.59 18.23 7.78
N PRO A 184 -3.42 18.19 6.43
CA PRO A 184 -4.06 19.15 5.55
C PRO A 184 -5.58 19.13 5.71
N SER A 185 -6.21 20.30 5.54
CA SER A 185 -7.66 20.45 5.59
C SER A 185 -8.35 19.80 4.38
N VAL A 186 -9.63 19.51 4.49
CA VAL A 186 -10.40 18.98 3.35
C VAL A 186 -10.36 19.90 2.12
N ASP A 187 -10.30 21.22 2.33
CA ASP A 187 -10.26 22.20 1.24
C ASP A 187 -8.90 22.15 0.50
N GLU A 188 -7.82 21.85 1.20
CA GLU A 188 -6.52 21.56 0.57
C GLU A 188 -6.59 20.28 -0.26
N PHE A 189 -7.29 19.24 0.20
CA PHE A 189 -7.52 18.03 -0.59
C PHE A 189 -8.41 18.28 -1.82
N VAL A 190 -9.42 19.15 -1.73
CA VAL A 190 -10.17 19.63 -2.91
C VAL A 190 -9.22 20.29 -3.90
N PHE A 191 -8.33 21.16 -3.44
CA PHE A 191 -7.33 21.80 -4.28
C PHE A 191 -6.35 20.81 -4.93
N MET A 192 -5.96 19.72 -4.22
CA MET A 192 -5.10 18.66 -4.76
C MET A 192 -5.71 17.97 -5.98
N THR A 193 -7.03 17.90 -6.05
CA THR A 193 -7.76 17.33 -7.20
C THR A 193 -8.07 18.36 -8.28
N GLU A 194 -7.46 19.55 -8.23
CA GLU A 194 -7.73 20.67 -9.13
C GLU A 194 -9.23 21.05 -9.13
N ASN A 195 -9.88 20.94 -7.98
CA ASN A 195 -11.31 21.12 -7.77
C ASN A 195 -12.20 20.13 -8.57
N GLY A 196 -11.65 18.96 -8.90
CA GLY A 196 -12.39 17.88 -9.57
C GLY A 196 -13.49 17.28 -8.70
N PHE A 197 -13.39 17.40 -7.37
CA PHE A 197 -14.38 16.94 -6.41
C PHE A 197 -14.74 18.05 -5.42
N LYS A 198 -15.99 18.03 -4.97
CA LYS A 198 -16.46 18.95 -3.94
C LYS A 198 -16.05 18.47 -2.55
N ARG A 199 -16.01 19.41 -1.60
CA ARG A 199 -15.76 19.13 -0.19
C ARG A 199 -16.67 18.02 0.37
N GLU A 200 -17.96 18.11 0.07
CA GLU A 200 -19.01 17.19 0.52
C GLU A 200 -18.77 15.77 -0.02
N GLU A 201 -18.27 15.63 -1.25
CA GLU A 201 -17.96 14.33 -1.86
C GLU A 201 -16.79 13.65 -1.13
N ILE A 202 -15.73 14.39 -0.80
CA ILE A 202 -14.60 13.84 -0.03
C ILE A 202 -15.05 13.41 1.36
N LEU A 203 -15.85 14.24 2.07
CA LEU A 203 -16.36 13.92 3.40
C LEU A 203 -17.38 12.76 3.38
N LYS A 204 -18.21 12.63 2.33
CA LYS A 204 -19.07 11.46 2.14
C LYS A 204 -18.22 10.23 1.86
N GLY A 205 -17.23 10.33 0.98
CA GLY A 205 -16.29 9.26 0.68
C GLY A 205 -15.55 8.77 1.92
N GLU A 206 -15.11 9.68 2.80
CA GLU A 206 -14.45 9.34 4.05
C GLU A 206 -15.32 8.42 4.94
N ARG A 207 -16.59 8.78 5.14
CA ARG A 207 -17.53 7.97 5.92
C ARG A 207 -17.69 6.57 5.33
N ILE A 208 -17.88 6.50 4.00
CA ILE A 208 -18.05 5.22 3.29
C ILE A 208 -16.81 4.36 3.42
N VAL A 209 -15.61 4.92 3.19
CA VAL A 209 -14.36 4.16 3.28
C VAL A 209 -14.13 3.65 4.70
N LEU A 210 -14.32 4.50 5.72
CA LEU A 210 -14.14 4.09 7.12
C LEU A 210 -15.13 3.00 7.53
N GLN A 211 -16.41 3.12 7.16
CA GLN A 211 -17.42 2.10 7.42
C GLN A 211 -17.10 0.78 6.72
N THR A 212 -16.71 0.83 5.43
CA THR A 212 -16.34 -0.38 4.66
C THR A 212 -15.14 -1.10 5.27
N LEU A 213 -14.21 -0.37 5.87
CA LEU A 213 -13.00 -0.93 6.49
C LEU A 213 -13.14 -1.17 8.01
N ASP A 214 -14.36 -1.07 8.57
CA ASP A 214 -14.62 -1.23 10.02
C ASP A 214 -13.72 -0.35 10.89
N PHE A 215 -13.33 0.84 10.40
CA PHE A 215 -12.38 1.76 11.06
C PHE A 215 -11.01 1.15 11.38
N LYS A 216 -10.67 0.02 10.77
CA LYS A 216 -9.38 -0.66 10.98
C LYS A 216 -8.27 0.00 10.16
N ILE A 217 -7.77 1.14 10.63
CA ILE A 217 -6.70 1.92 10.00
C ILE A 217 -5.37 1.75 10.75
N SER A 218 -5.42 1.71 12.08
CA SER A 218 -4.24 1.69 12.96
C SER A 218 -3.42 0.40 12.92
N GLN A 219 -3.95 -0.67 12.34
CA GLN A 219 -3.30 -1.98 12.28
C GLN A 219 -2.20 -2.06 11.22
N TYR A 220 -2.11 -1.09 10.32
CA TYR A 220 -1.13 -1.13 9.25
C TYR A 220 0.26 -0.70 9.72
N CYS A 221 1.22 -1.61 9.59
CA CYS A 221 2.63 -1.36 9.84
C CYS A 221 3.37 -1.20 8.51
N SER A 222 3.92 -0.01 8.25
CA SER A 222 4.59 0.25 6.97
C SER A 222 5.88 -0.58 6.83
N PRO A 223 6.32 -0.90 5.61
CA PRO A 223 7.61 -1.55 5.37
C PRO A 223 8.80 -0.79 5.98
N TYR A 224 8.67 0.51 6.23
CA TYR A 224 9.77 1.31 6.79
C TYR A 224 10.14 0.94 8.22
N SER A 225 9.19 0.50 9.04
CA SER A 225 9.48 -0.03 10.38
C SER A 225 10.35 -1.29 10.30
N TRP A 226 10.02 -2.20 9.39
CA TRP A 226 10.79 -3.41 9.12
C TRP A 226 12.17 -3.09 8.52
N MET A 227 12.24 -2.16 7.56
CA MET A 227 13.51 -1.71 6.98
C MET A 227 14.44 -1.10 8.02
N ARG A 228 13.89 -0.39 9.02
CA ARG A 228 14.69 0.13 10.14
C ARG A 228 15.33 -0.99 10.93
N ARG A 229 14.58 -2.07 11.24
CA ARG A 229 15.10 -3.26 11.91
C ARG A 229 16.19 -3.93 11.07
N ILE A 230 15.92 -4.18 9.78
CA ILE A 230 16.85 -4.85 8.88
C ILE A 230 18.15 -4.05 8.71
N SER A 231 18.08 -2.72 8.70
CA SER A 231 19.27 -1.86 8.53
C SER A 231 20.24 -1.89 9.72
N LYS A 232 19.91 -2.51 10.85
CA LYS A 232 20.88 -2.81 11.90
C LYS A 232 21.99 -3.75 11.41
N ALA A 233 21.67 -4.64 10.48
CA ALA A 233 22.61 -5.62 9.94
C ALA A 233 23.82 -5.00 9.22
N ASP A 234 23.76 -3.74 8.79
CA ASP A 234 24.85 -3.00 8.14
C ASP A 234 25.10 -1.63 8.77
N ASP A 235 24.82 -1.52 10.06
CA ASP A 235 25.04 -0.30 10.84
C ASP A 235 24.38 0.94 10.19
N TYR A 236 23.15 0.75 9.71
CA TYR A 236 22.33 1.79 9.09
C TYR A 236 22.97 2.45 7.87
N ASP A 237 23.69 1.72 7.01
CA ASP A 237 24.32 2.27 5.81
C ASP A 237 23.37 3.14 4.99
N LEU A 238 23.77 4.36 4.73
CA LEU A 238 22.92 5.37 4.08
C LEU A 238 22.57 4.98 2.62
N HIS A 239 23.52 4.37 1.90
CA HIS A 239 23.30 3.99 0.50
C HIS A 239 22.32 2.84 0.39
N THR A 240 22.50 1.80 1.20
CA THR A 240 21.59 0.66 1.29
C THR A 240 20.18 1.09 1.67
N ARG A 241 20.05 1.94 2.70
CA ARG A 241 18.74 2.45 3.15
C ARG A 241 18.05 3.32 2.12
N THR A 242 18.79 4.22 1.46
CA THR A 242 18.20 5.12 0.46
C THR A 242 17.74 4.34 -0.77
N LEU A 243 18.59 3.42 -1.24
CA LEU A 243 18.25 2.55 -2.35
C LEU A 243 17.09 1.61 -1.99
N GLY A 244 17.12 1.01 -0.80
CA GLY A 244 16.04 0.16 -0.29
C GLY A 244 14.70 0.90 -0.22
N LYS A 245 14.67 2.15 0.28
CA LYS A 245 13.44 2.97 0.30
C LYS A 245 12.90 3.25 -1.10
N PHE A 246 13.79 3.53 -2.05
CA PHE A 246 13.39 3.68 -3.45
C PHE A 246 12.73 2.40 -3.98
N LEU A 247 13.39 1.25 -3.79
CA LEU A 247 12.90 -0.04 -4.28
C LEU A 247 11.58 -0.45 -3.59
N ALA A 248 11.42 -0.12 -2.30
CA ALA A 248 10.14 -0.32 -1.62
C ALA A 248 9.02 0.52 -2.25
N GLU A 249 9.24 1.79 -2.56
CA GLU A 249 8.24 2.61 -3.25
C GLU A 249 7.95 2.11 -4.68
N VAL A 250 8.92 1.49 -5.36
CA VAL A 250 8.71 0.84 -6.66
C VAL A 250 7.68 -0.29 -6.57
N THR A 251 7.68 -1.06 -5.47
CA THR A 251 6.72 -2.16 -5.28
C THR A 251 5.26 -1.70 -5.24
N LEU A 252 5.00 -0.46 -4.83
CA LEU A 252 3.64 0.11 -4.82
C LEU A 252 3.00 0.19 -6.22
N LEU A 253 3.83 0.32 -7.26
CA LEU A 253 3.40 0.42 -8.66
C LEU A 253 3.15 -0.94 -9.31
N ASP A 254 3.53 -2.04 -8.65
CA ASP A 254 3.42 -3.39 -9.20
C ASP A 254 2.45 -4.23 -8.35
N HIS A 255 1.33 -4.60 -8.94
CA HIS A 255 0.27 -5.36 -8.27
C HIS A 255 0.71 -6.74 -7.77
N ARG A 256 1.78 -7.32 -8.34
CA ARG A 256 2.32 -8.61 -7.89
C ARG A 256 2.74 -8.57 -6.41
N PHE A 257 3.14 -7.39 -5.92
CA PHE A 257 3.52 -7.20 -4.52
C PHE A 257 2.34 -7.06 -3.54
N LEU A 258 1.09 -7.03 -4.02
CA LEU A 258 -0.09 -7.08 -3.14
C LEU A 258 -0.17 -8.39 -2.33
N ARG A 259 0.49 -9.45 -2.80
CA ARG A 259 0.61 -10.75 -2.11
C ARG A 259 1.67 -10.75 -1.01
N CYS A 260 2.48 -9.70 -0.93
CA CYS A 260 3.62 -9.63 -0.02
C CYS A 260 3.24 -8.87 1.25
N LYS A 261 3.50 -9.49 2.40
CA LYS A 261 3.42 -8.79 3.69
C LYS A 261 4.40 -7.60 3.71
N PRO A 262 4.11 -6.52 4.45
CA PRO A 262 5.02 -5.39 4.62
C PRO A 262 6.44 -5.78 5.04
N SER A 263 6.60 -6.77 5.94
CA SER A 263 7.89 -7.35 6.32
C SER A 263 8.66 -7.93 5.14
N LEU A 264 7.96 -8.66 4.26
CA LEU A 264 8.57 -9.24 3.06
C LEU A 264 8.93 -8.17 2.03
N ILE A 265 8.08 -7.15 1.83
CA ILE A 265 8.40 -5.99 0.96
C ILE A 265 9.68 -5.30 1.45
N ALA A 266 9.81 -5.09 2.75
CA ALA A 266 11.01 -4.51 3.34
C ALA A 266 12.25 -5.38 3.09
N ALA A 267 12.15 -6.69 3.34
CA ALA A 267 13.23 -7.64 3.13
C ALA A 267 13.69 -7.71 1.66
N VAL A 268 12.74 -7.83 0.71
CA VAL A 268 13.03 -7.84 -0.74
C VAL A 268 13.71 -6.55 -1.18
N SER A 269 13.22 -5.40 -0.69
CA SER A 269 13.78 -4.09 -1.04
C SER A 269 15.21 -3.91 -0.51
N MET A 270 15.46 -4.30 0.74
CA MET A 270 16.80 -4.25 1.35
C MET A 270 17.75 -5.27 0.71
N TYR A 271 17.28 -6.49 0.42
CA TYR A 271 18.04 -7.51 -0.29
C TYR A 271 18.48 -7.00 -1.69
N SER A 272 17.52 -6.45 -2.43
CA SER A 272 17.78 -5.90 -3.76
C SER A 272 18.80 -4.76 -3.71
N ALA A 273 18.66 -3.86 -2.72
CA ALA A 273 19.61 -2.77 -2.52
C ALA A 273 21.01 -3.30 -2.21
N ARG A 274 21.15 -4.27 -1.28
CA ARG A 274 22.44 -4.92 -0.95
C ARG A 274 23.06 -5.59 -2.16
N LYS A 275 22.28 -6.36 -2.92
CA LYS A 275 22.75 -7.07 -4.13
C LYS A 275 23.22 -6.07 -5.20
N MET A 276 22.49 -4.99 -5.43
CA MET A 276 22.87 -3.93 -6.38
C MET A 276 24.15 -3.21 -5.96
N LEU A 277 24.39 -3.03 -4.67
CA LEU A 277 25.60 -2.41 -4.11
C LEU A 277 26.78 -3.39 -3.95
N GLY A 278 26.63 -4.65 -4.40
CA GLY A 278 27.68 -5.69 -4.31
C GLY A 278 27.83 -6.32 -2.92
N GLY A 279 26.90 -6.08 -1.99
CA GLY A 279 26.88 -6.69 -0.67
C GLY A 279 26.25 -8.08 -0.70
N LYS A 280 26.47 -8.84 0.41
CA LYS A 280 25.90 -10.17 0.62
C LYS A 280 24.75 -10.10 1.62
N TRP A 281 23.79 -11.04 1.50
CA TRP A 281 22.75 -11.28 2.48
C TRP A 281 23.25 -12.33 3.47
N ASN A 282 23.88 -11.86 4.56
CA ASN A 282 24.50 -12.71 5.57
C ASN A 282 23.55 -12.99 6.74
N ASP A 283 24.04 -13.73 7.75
CA ASP A 283 23.25 -14.15 8.92
C ASP A 283 22.65 -12.98 9.68
N ALA A 284 23.32 -11.82 9.74
CA ALA A 284 22.76 -10.63 10.38
C ALA A 284 21.49 -10.13 9.67
N PHE A 285 21.50 -10.09 8.32
CA PHE A 285 20.32 -9.73 7.56
C PHE A 285 19.21 -10.78 7.69
N VAL A 286 19.54 -12.07 7.71
CA VAL A 286 18.56 -13.14 7.93
C VAL A 286 17.94 -13.02 9.33
N TYR A 287 18.74 -12.76 10.35
CA TYR A 287 18.29 -12.57 11.73
C TYR A 287 17.29 -11.42 11.86
N HIS A 288 17.64 -10.24 11.33
CA HIS A 288 16.81 -9.06 11.45
C HIS A 288 15.60 -9.05 10.52
N SER A 289 15.62 -9.77 9.40
CA SER A 289 14.50 -9.81 8.45
C SER A 289 13.57 -10.99 8.64
N GLY A 290 14.08 -12.12 9.13
CA GLY A 290 13.36 -13.38 9.15
C GLY A 290 13.28 -14.09 7.79
N PHE A 291 14.11 -13.69 6.78
CA PHE A 291 14.06 -14.25 5.44
C PHE A 291 15.46 -14.63 4.93
N VAL A 292 15.60 -15.82 4.37
CA VAL A 292 16.80 -16.24 3.65
C VAL A 292 16.81 -15.65 2.22
N ALA A 293 18.00 -15.53 1.62
CA ALA A 293 18.18 -14.97 0.28
C ALA A 293 17.30 -15.63 -0.80
N GLU A 294 17.12 -16.95 -0.72
CA GLU A 294 16.31 -17.72 -1.67
C GLU A 294 14.84 -17.26 -1.69
N HIS A 295 14.29 -16.88 -0.55
CA HIS A 295 12.93 -16.30 -0.47
C HIS A 295 12.78 -14.98 -1.21
N LEU A 296 13.86 -14.20 -1.31
CA LEU A 296 13.83 -12.81 -1.77
C LEU A 296 14.14 -12.67 -3.27
N GLU A 297 14.69 -13.73 -3.88
CA GLU A 297 15.19 -13.68 -5.26
C GLU A 297 14.08 -13.38 -6.28
N GLN A 298 12.91 -13.99 -6.14
CA GLN A 298 11.78 -13.75 -7.05
C GLN A 298 11.31 -12.29 -6.99
N GLY A 299 11.20 -11.72 -5.79
CA GLY A 299 10.82 -10.32 -5.63
C GLY A 299 11.87 -9.37 -6.18
N HIS A 300 13.15 -9.70 -6.04
CA HIS A 300 14.23 -8.97 -6.67
C HIS A 300 14.10 -8.97 -8.20
N GLN A 301 13.77 -10.10 -8.80
CA GLN A 301 13.53 -10.20 -10.26
C GLN A 301 12.36 -9.30 -10.68
N TRP A 302 11.24 -9.32 -9.97
CA TRP A 302 10.09 -8.44 -10.27
C TRP A 302 10.43 -6.95 -10.16
N ILE A 303 11.22 -6.57 -9.16
CA ILE A 303 11.73 -5.19 -9.06
C ILE A 303 12.58 -4.84 -10.30
N CYS A 304 13.49 -5.73 -10.71
CA CYS A 304 14.33 -5.49 -11.89
C CYS A 304 13.50 -5.37 -13.17
N GLU A 305 12.50 -6.23 -13.36
CA GLU A 305 11.56 -6.15 -14.48
C GLU A 305 10.84 -4.79 -14.50
N LYS A 306 10.33 -4.34 -13.33
CA LYS A 306 9.64 -3.06 -13.20
C LYS A 306 10.54 -1.87 -13.54
N LEU A 307 11.79 -1.88 -13.09
CA LEU A 307 12.78 -0.84 -13.40
C LEU A 307 13.12 -0.74 -14.89
N LEU A 308 12.92 -1.83 -15.64
CA LEU A 308 13.23 -1.91 -17.06
C LEU A 308 12.05 -1.58 -17.99
N GLU A 309 10.85 -1.39 -17.45
CA GLU A 309 9.69 -0.91 -18.21
C GLU A 309 10.02 0.45 -18.87
N GLU A 310 9.67 0.61 -20.15
CA GLU A 310 9.95 1.85 -20.91
C GLU A 310 9.34 3.09 -20.21
N SER A 311 8.10 2.95 -19.73
CA SER A 311 7.36 4.02 -19.05
C SER A 311 7.86 4.33 -17.63
N PHE A 312 8.70 3.47 -17.02
CA PHE A 312 9.10 3.63 -15.61
C PHE A 312 9.84 4.94 -15.33
N LYS A 313 10.60 5.44 -16.31
CA LYS A 313 11.34 6.71 -16.15
C LYS A 313 10.42 7.93 -16.00
N GLU A 314 9.21 7.85 -16.51
CA GLU A 314 8.22 8.91 -16.45
C GLU A 314 7.46 8.92 -15.11
N GLN A 315 7.52 7.83 -14.34
CA GLN A 315 6.86 7.70 -13.04
C GLN A 315 7.45 8.66 -12.01
N HIS A 316 6.58 9.22 -11.17
CA HIS A 316 6.97 10.19 -10.13
C HIS A 316 7.98 9.59 -9.12
N VAL A 317 7.88 8.31 -8.80
CA VAL A 317 8.86 7.64 -7.94
C VAL A 317 10.26 7.69 -8.55
N CYS A 318 10.39 7.45 -9.86
CA CYS A 318 11.68 7.52 -10.55
C CYS A 318 12.25 8.94 -10.51
N GLN A 319 11.42 9.94 -10.81
CA GLN A 319 11.81 11.35 -10.79
C GLN A 319 12.23 11.80 -9.38
N LYS A 320 11.48 11.43 -8.34
CA LYS A 320 11.79 11.71 -6.92
C LYS A 320 13.21 11.25 -6.57
N TYR A 321 13.53 9.99 -6.87
CA TYR A 321 14.79 9.37 -6.49
C TYR A 321 15.95 9.63 -7.48
N ALA A 322 15.73 10.36 -8.57
CA ALA A 322 16.77 10.85 -9.45
C ALA A 322 17.53 12.06 -8.87
N HIS A 323 16.98 12.72 -7.86
CA HIS A 323 17.60 13.88 -7.22
C HIS A 323 18.82 13.52 -6.35
N LYS A 324 19.78 14.47 -6.26
CA LYS A 324 20.97 14.34 -5.39
C LYS A 324 20.62 14.08 -3.92
N LYS A 325 19.51 14.64 -3.42
CA LYS A 325 18.99 14.42 -2.06
C LYS A 325 18.81 12.93 -1.75
N PHE A 326 18.47 12.14 -2.75
CA PHE A 326 18.26 10.69 -2.65
C PHE A 326 19.39 9.90 -3.32
N LEU A 327 20.60 10.43 -3.35
CA LEU A 327 21.81 9.80 -3.89
C LEU A 327 21.66 9.31 -5.35
N LYS A 328 20.68 9.85 -6.10
CA LYS A 328 20.32 9.41 -7.46
C LYS A 328 20.00 7.92 -7.55
N ALA A 329 19.34 7.38 -6.53
CA ALA A 329 19.09 5.95 -6.37
C ALA A 329 18.35 5.32 -7.57
N SER A 330 17.39 6.05 -8.19
CA SER A 330 16.67 5.52 -9.36
C SER A 330 17.56 5.39 -10.59
N ILE A 331 18.44 6.35 -10.83
CA ILE A 331 19.40 6.30 -11.97
C ILE A 331 20.31 5.09 -11.79
N TYR A 332 20.90 4.95 -10.59
CA TYR A 332 21.79 3.84 -10.26
C TYR A 332 21.12 2.48 -10.45
N ALA A 333 19.91 2.31 -9.88
CA ALA A 333 19.20 1.02 -9.93
C ALA A 333 18.81 0.64 -11.36
N ILE A 334 18.34 1.59 -12.17
CA ILE A 334 18.01 1.34 -13.59
C ILE A 334 19.25 0.93 -14.40
N ASP A 335 20.37 1.62 -14.21
CA ASP A 335 21.61 1.29 -14.91
C ASP A 335 22.14 -0.08 -14.45
N TRP A 336 22.04 -0.39 -13.17
CA TRP A 336 22.39 -1.71 -12.66
C TRP A 336 21.50 -2.81 -13.25
N ALA A 337 20.17 -2.63 -13.26
CA ALA A 337 19.24 -3.59 -13.81
C ALA A 337 19.51 -3.87 -15.31
N ARG A 338 19.84 -2.84 -16.11
CA ARG A 338 20.21 -2.98 -17.51
C ARG A 338 21.48 -3.78 -17.73
N THR A 339 22.48 -3.59 -16.89
CA THR A 339 23.78 -4.27 -17.02
C THR A 339 23.73 -5.71 -16.53
N HIS A 340 22.79 -6.04 -15.62
CA HIS A 340 22.66 -7.37 -15.01
C HIS A 340 21.42 -8.12 -15.51
N GLN A 341 20.74 -7.61 -16.55
CA GLN A 341 19.69 -8.33 -17.25
C GLN A 341 20.32 -9.58 -17.89
N THR A 342 20.25 -10.71 -17.18
CA THR A 342 20.55 -12.00 -17.79
C THR A 342 19.48 -12.24 -18.83
N GLY A 343 19.89 -12.23 -20.12
CA GLY A 343 19.05 -12.71 -21.20
C GLY A 343 18.51 -14.10 -20.85
N PRO A 344 17.44 -14.57 -21.51
CA PRO A 344 16.90 -15.90 -21.28
C PRO A 344 18.05 -16.89 -21.28
N SER A 345 18.16 -17.67 -20.23
CA SER A 345 19.22 -18.64 -20.01
C SER A 345 19.46 -19.46 -21.28
N ASP A 346 20.62 -19.31 -21.88
CA ASP A 346 21.06 -19.95 -23.11
C ASP A 346 21.38 -21.43 -22.85
N ASP A 347 20.46 -22.13 -22.15
CA ASP A 347 20.52 -23.58 -21.87
C ASP A 347 20.33 -24.45 -23.11
N THR A 348 20.16 -23.81 -24.28
CA THR A 348 19.95 -24.53 -25.54
C THR A 348 21.25 -24.77 -26.32
N LYS A 349 22.42 -24.31 -25.86
CA LYS A 349 23.70 -24.47 -26.56
C LYS A 349 24.62 -25.61 -26.08
N LEU A 350 24.21 -26.38 -25.10
CA LEU A 350 25.02 -27.54 -24.61
C LEU A 350 24.47 -28.90 -25.02
N ARG A 351 23.62 -28.96 -26.05
CA ARG A 351 23.23 -30.21 -26.71
C ARG A 351 23.46 -30.10 -28.23
N LYS A 352 24.72 -30.15 -28.63
CA LYS A 352 25.14 -30.64 -29.93
C LYS A 352 26.48 -31.37 -29.78
#